data_e548a7da3175028c37b7058469b7dbeb
#
_entry.id   e548a7da3175028c37b7058469b7dbeb
#
_cell.length_a   1.000
_cell.length_b   1.000
_cell.length_c   1.000
_cell.angle_alpha   90.00
_cell.angle_beta   90.00
_cell.angle_gamma   90.00
#
_symmetry.space_group_name_H-M   'P 1'
#
loop_
_entity.id
_entity.type
_entity.pdbx_description
1 polymer ?
#
loop_
_entity_poly.entity_id
_entity_poly.type
_entity_poly.pdbx_seq_one_letter_code
_entity_poly.pdbx_strand_id
1 'polypeptide(L)'
;MRADVYLVERGVAASRTLARRLIEAGAVLLDGRPVEKPAQEVPPGAHTLEVGESRETRYVGRGGLKLEAALDAFPVPVAGGVFADIGASTGGFTDCLLSRGAARVYCIDAGHGQLHPRLRADERVRCAEGVNARL
;
A
#
# COMPACT_ATOMS: atom_id res chain seq x y z
N MET A 1 -1.80 -23.17 -10.90
CA MET A 1 -2.23 -22.15 -9.91
C MET A 1 -2.59 -20.87 -10.64
N ARG A 2 -3.65 -20.22 -10.26
CA ARG A 2 -4.05 -18.92 -10.83
C ARG A 2 -2.99 -17.85 -10.55
N ALA A 3 -2.80 -16.95 -11.48
CA ALA A 3 -1.78 -15.90 -11.33
C ALA A 3 -2.06 -14.97 -10.13
N ASP A 4 -3.32 -14.61 -9.87
CA ASP A 4 -3.65 -13.77 -8.72
C ASP A 4 -3.31 -14.46 -7.38
N VAL A 5 -3.57 -15.76 -7.28
CA VAL A 5 -3.19 -16.57 -6.10
C VAL A 5 -1.67 -16.68 -5.99
N TYR A 6 -1.00 -16.89 -7.11
CA TYR A 6 0.47 -16.99 -7.15
C TYR A 6 1.14 -15.72 -6.63
N LEU A 7 0.64 -14.55 -7.01
CA LEU A 7 1.17 -13.27 -6.52
C LEU A 7 1.03 -13.12 -4.99
N VAL A 8 -0.08 -13.59 -4.44
CA VAL A 8 -0.30 -13.56 -2.99
C VAL A 8 0.66 -14.52 -2.29
N GLU A 9 0.81 -15.74 -2.78
CA GLU A 9 1.71 -16.72 -2.20
C GLU A 9 3.19 -16.31 -2.27
N ARG A 10 3.58 -15.59 -3.32
CA ARG A 10 4.94 -15.06 -3.45
C ARG A 10 5.16 -13.80 -2.61
N GLY A 11 4.16 -13.32 -1.90
CA GLY A 11 4.26 -12.12 -1.06
C GLY A 11 4.33 -10.80 -1.84
N VAL A 12 4.03 -10.84 -3.12
CA VAL A 12 4.05 -9.66 -3.99
C VAL A 12 2.80 -8.81 -3.81
N ALA A 13 1.68 -9.45 -3.54
CA ALA A 13 0.43 -8.77 -3.28
C ALA A 13 -0.15 -9.22 -1.94
N ALA A 14 -0.67 -8.28 -1.15
CA ALA A 14 -1.24 -8.58 0.16
C ALA A 14 -2.59 -9.30 0.08
N SER A 15 -3.29 -9.18 -1.06
CA SER A 15 -4.59 -9.81 -1.27
C SER A 15 -4.79 -10.12 -2.75
N ARG A 16 -5.76 -11.01 -3.03
CA ARG A 16 -6.13 -11.34 -4.42
C ARG A 16 -6.70 -10.13 -5.14
N THR A 17 -7.39 -9.24 -4.43
CA THR A 17 -7.92 -8.01 -5.01
C THR A 17 -6.79 -7.11 -5.50
N LEU A 18 -5.74 -6.93 -4.69
CA LEU A 18 -4.56 -6.18 -5.11
C LEU A 18 -3.83 -6.87 -6.27
N ALA A 19 -3.68 -8.18 -6.20
CA ALA A 19 -3.07 -8.97 -7.28
C ALA A 19 -3.79 -8.75 -8.61
N ARG A 20 -5.12 -8.79 -8.61
CA ARG A 20 -5.93 -8.54 -9.82
C ARG A 20 -5.67 -7.15 -10.39
N ARG A 21 -5.59 -6.14 -9.53
CA ARG A 21 -5.34 -4.77 -9.97
C ARG A 21 -3.96 -4.61 -10.59
N LEU A 22 -2.95 -5.22 -10.00
CA LEU A 22 -1.60 -5.21 -10.56
C LEU A 22 -1.56 -5.85 -11.95
N ILE A 23 -2.24 -6.97 -12.10
CA ILE A 23 -2.33 -7.67 -13.38
C ILE A 23 -3.09 -6.84 -14.41
N GLU A 24 -4.23 -6.29 -14.04
CA GLU A 24 -5.05 -5.47 -14.93
C GLU A 24 -4.34 -4.16 -15.33
N ALA A 25 -3.48 -3.64 -14.46
CA ALA A 25 -2.67 -2.46 -14.76
C ALA A 25 -1.46 -2.77 -15.67
N GLY A 26 -1.23 -4.04 -16.02
CA GLY A 26 -0.09 -4.44 -16.84
C GLY A 26 1.25 -4.40 -16.11
N ALA A 27 1.23 -4.39 -14.77
CA ALA A 27 2.42 -4.22 -13.95
C ALA A 27 3.17 -5.52 -13.69
N VAL A 28 2.64 -6.68 -14.07
CA VAL A 28 3.19 -7.99 -13.70
C VAL A 28 3.77 -8.69 -14.92
N LEU A 29 5.05 -9.06 -14.82
CA LEU A 29 5.74 -9.90 -15.80
C LEU A 29 6.08 -11.24 -15.16
N LEU A 30 5.73 -12.31 -15.82
CA LEU A 30 6.12 -13.67 -15.46
C LEU A 30 7.03 -14.21 -16.55
N ASP A 31 8.27 -14.55 -16.19
CA ASP A 31 9.30 -15.01 -17.14
C ASP A 31 9.46 -14.06 -18.33
N GLY A 32 9.40 -12.75 -18.06
CA GLY A 32 9.56 -11.70 -19.07
C GLY A 32 8.32 -11.41 -19.92
N ARG A 33 7.20 -12.06 -19.64
CA ARG A 33 5.94 -11.88 -20.38
C ARG A 33 4.86 -11.28 -19.50
N PRO A 34 4.08 -10.32 -19.99
CA PRO A 34 2.97 -9.77 -19.23
C PRO A 34 1.94 -10.84 -18.85
N VAL A 35 1.49 -10.81 -17.60
CA VAL A 35 0.34 -11.59 -17.17
C VAL A 35 -0.91 -10.84 -17.59
N GLU A 36 -1.73 -11.47 -18.44
CA GLU A 36 -2.87 -10.78 -19.06
C GLU A 36 -4.16 -10.86 -18.24
N LYS A 37 -4.34 -11.95 -17.48
CA LYS A 37 -5.57 -12.20 -16.74
C LYS A 37 -5.27 -12.72 -15.35
N PRO A 38 -6.06 -12.31 -14.32
CA PRO A 38 -5.91 -12.86 -12.97
C PRO A 38 -6.04 -14.38 -12.90
N ALA A 39 -6.89 -14.95 -13.73
CA ALA A 39 -7.13 -16.39 -13.78
C ALA A 39 -6.12 -17.16 -14.65
N GLN A 40 -5.16 -16.47 -15.26
CA GLN A 40 -4.14 -17.12 -16.08
C GLN A 40 -3.40 -18.19 -15.27
N GLU A 41 -3.21 -19.35 -15.88
CA GLU A 41 -2.53 -20.46 -15.22
C GLU A 41 -1.03 -20.21 -15.16
N VAL A 42 -0.46 -20.37 -13.96
CA VAL A 42 0.98 -20.37 -13.74
C VAL A 42 1.43 -21.82 -13.65
N PRO A 43 2.26 -22.32 -14.60
CA PRO A 43 2.73 -23.69 -14.56
C PRO A 43 3.57 -23.99 -13.30
N PRO A 44 3.61 -25.26 -12.85
CA PRO A 44 4.52 -25.64 -11.76
C PRO A 44 5.99 -25.36 -12.15
N GLY A 45 6.80 -25.08 -11.15
CA GLY A 45 8.23 -24.85 -11.33
C GLY A 45 8.68 -23.47 -10.89
N ALA A 46 9.96 -23.18 -11.09
CA ALA A 46 10.55 -21.90 -10.76
C ALA A 46 10.27 -20.88 -11.85
N HIS A 47 9.80 -19.71 -11.46
CA HIS A 47 9.50 -18.61 -12.37
C HIS A 47 10.16 -17.32 -11.87
N THR A 48 10.52 -16.46 -12.83
CA THR A 48 10.94 -15.09 -12.53
C THR A 48 9.71 -14.19 -12.53
N LEU A 49 9.48 -13.52 -11.41
CA LEU A 49 8.35 -12.62 -11.25
C LEU A 49 8.86 -11.19 -11.09
N GLU A 50 8.42 -10.30 -11.97
CA GLU A 50 8.75 -8.88 -11.92
C GLU A 50 7.48 -8.07 -11.78
N VAL A 51 7.48 -7.11 -10.86
CA VAL A 51 6.36 -6.19 -10.68
C VAL A 51 6.88 -4.78 -10.85
N GLY A 52 6.39 -4.12 -11.87
CA GLY A 52 6.71 -2.73 -12.14
C GLY A 52 5.98 -1.79 -11.19
N GLU A 53 6.43 -0.53 -11.17
CA GLU A 53 5.69 0.50 -10.47
C GLU A 53 4.33 0.70 -11.15
N SER A 54 3.29 0.66 -10.34
CA SER A 54 1.95 1.02 -10.76
C SER A 54 1.36 1.96 -9.74
N ARG A 55 0.28 2.63 -10.12
CA ARG A 55 -0.49 3.46 -9.19
C ARG A 55 -0.93 2.65 -7.97
N GLU A 56 -1.26 1.36 -8.17
CA GLU A 56 -1.76 0.47 -7.13
C GLU A 56 -0.69 0.08 -6.08
N THR A 57 0.59 0.19 -6.41
CA THR A 57 1.69 -0.18 -5.50
C THR A 57 2.38 1.02 -4.87
N ARG A 58 1.99 2.24 -5.24
CA ARG A 58 2.66 3.46 -4.76
C ARG A 58 2.62 3.59 -3.25
N TYR A 59 1.51 3.25 -2.63
CA TYR A 59 1.29 3.35 -1.19
C TYR A 59 0.92 1.99 -0.60
N VAL A 60 1.14 1.84 0.71
CA VAL A 60 0.85 0.59 1.44
C VAL A 60 -0.63 0.26 1.51
N GLY A 61 -1.51 1.18 1.13
CA GLY A 61 -2.95 0.96 1.12
C GLY A 61 -3.63 1.89 0.12
N ARG A 62 -4.84 1.54 -0.26
CA ARG A 62 -5.62 2.29 -1.26
C ARG A 62 -5.98 3.70 -0.80
N GLY A 63 -6.08 3.90 0.52
CA GLY A 63 -6.35 5.23 1.08
C GLY A 63 -5.33 6.28 0.67
N GLY A 64 -4.08 5.88 0.43
CA GLY A 64 -3.02 6.79 -0.02
C GLY A 64 -3.33 7.45 -1.36
N LEU A 65 -3.95 6.73 -2.30
CA LEU A 65 -4.37 7.30 -3.58
C LEU A 65 -5.51 8.31 -3.42
N LYS A 66 -6.41 8.08 -2.48
CA LYS A 66 -7.49 9.02 -2.17
C LYS A 66 -6.94 10.32 -1.60
N LEU A 67 -5.99 10.22 -0.67
CA LEU A 67 -5.36 11.39 -0.08
C LEU A 67 -4.52 12.14 -1.11
N GLU A 68 -3.78 11.44 -1.96
CA GLU A 68 -3.04 12.05 -3.06
C GLU A 68 -3.95 12.90 -3.93
N ALA A 69 -5.10 12.36 -4.34
CA ALA A 69 -6.05 13.09 -5.16
C ALA A 69 -6.59 14.34 -4.43
N ALA A 70 -6.87 14.24 -3.14
CA ALA A 70 -7.34 15.37 -2.34
C ALA A 70 -6.27 16.45 -2.19
N LEU A 71 -5.02 16.05 -1.97
CA LEU A 71 -3.91 17.00 -1.83
C LEU A 71 -3.56 17.68 -3.17
N ASP A 72 -3.80 17.01 -4.29
CA ASP A 72 -3.66 17.60 -5.61
C ASP A 72 -4.78 18.59 -5.93
N ALA A 73 -5.98 18.34 -5.41
CA ALA A 73 -7.15 19.18 -5.63
C ALA A 73 -7.20 20.40 -4.69
N PHE A 74 -6.67 20.27 -3.47
CA PHE A 74 -6.73 21.31 -2.44
C PHE A 74 -5.32 21.73 -2.02
N PRO A 75 -5.04 23.02 -1.90
CA PRO A 75 -3.70 23.53 -1.61
C PRO A 75 -3.35 23.40 -0.13
N VAL A 76 -3.28 22.18 0.39
CA VAL A 76 -2.87 21.92 1.77
C VAL A 76 -1.37 21.65 1.81
N PRO A 77 -0.59 22.46 2.53
CA PRO A 77 0.85 22.24 2.65
C PRO A 77 1.12 21.02 3.55
N VAL A 78 1.93 20.10 3.07
CA VAL A 78 2.29 18.87 3.79
C VAL A 78 3.75 18.90 4.22
N ALA A 79 4.66 19.40 3.38
CA ALA A 79 6.09 19.39 3.66
C ALA A 79 6.42 20.09 4.99
N GLY A 80 7.16 19.40 5.86
CA GLY A 80 7.54 19.90 7.18
C GLY A 80 6.42 19.91 8.21
N GLY A 81 5.22 19.47 7.85
CA GLY A 81 4.06 19.47 8.75
C GLY A 81 4.01 18.29 9.70
N VAL A 82 3.17 18.42 10.73
CA VAL A 82 2.87 17.37 11.71
C VAL A 82 1.39 17.01 11.58
N PHE A 83 1.11 15.73 11.44
CA PHE A 83 -0.25 15.23 11.15
C PHE A 83 -0.64 14.12 12.12
N ALA A 84 -1.95 13.95 12.32
CA ALA A 84 -2.52 12.81 13.00
C ALA A 84 -3.37 12.02 12.00
N ASP A 85 -3.09 10.74 11.87
CA ASP A 85 -3.84 9.80 11.04
C ASP A 85 -4.71 8.94 11.94
N ILE A 86 -5.96 9.33 12.10
CA ILE A 86 -6.92 8.65 12.98
C ILE A 86 -7.61 7.56 12.20
N GLY A 87 -7.55 6.32 12.72
CA GLY A 87 -7.98 5.15 11.99
C GLY A 87 -6.99 4.78 10.90
N ALA A 88 -5.69 4.81 11.23
CA ALA A 88 -4.60 4.67 10.26
C ALA A 88 -4.64 3.33 9.50
N SER A 89 -5.11 2.25 10.15
CA SER A 89 -5.15 0.91 9.57
C SER A 89 -3.78 0.50 9.01
N THR A 90 -3.67 0.13 7.73
CA THR A 90 -2.40 -0.24 7.11
C THR A 90 -1.45 0.94 6.91
N GLY A 91 -1.98 2.16 6.89
CA GLY A 91 -1.17 3.38 6.83
C GLY A 91 -1.10 4.05 5.46
N GLY A 92 -2.09 3.85 4.59
CA GLY A 92 -2.10 4.47 3.27
C GLY A 92 -2.03 5.99 3.30
N PHE A 93 -2.78 6.65 4.19
CA PHE A 93 -2.73 8.11 4.36
C PHE A 93 -1.37 8.55 4.90
N THR A 94 -0.86 7.87 5.91
CA THR A 94 0.46 8.16 6.49
C THR A 94 1.54 8.05 5.43
N ASP A 95 1.53 6.99 4.62
CA ASP A 95 2.48 6.78 3.55
C ASP A 95 2.46 7.93 2.54
N CYS A 96 1.27 8.38 2.15
CA CYS A 96 1.11 9.53 1.27
C CYS A 96 1.69 10.82 1.89
N LEU A 97 1.38 11.09 3.16
CA LEU A 97 1.89 12.27 3.87
C LEU A 97 3.42 12.27 3.93
N LEU A 98 4.02 11.14 4.26
CA LEU A 98 5.47 11.00 4.31
C LEU A 98 6.11 11.19 2.95
N SER A 99 5.49 10.70 1.87
CA SER A 99 5.99 10.89 0.50
C SER A 99 6.00 12.35 0.09
N ARG A 100 5.16 13.18 0.70
CA ARG A 100 5.08 14.62 0.47
C ARG A 100 5.89 15.43 1.47
N GLY A 101 6.72 14.78 2.28
CA GLY A 101 7.66 15.44 3.16
C GLY A 101 7.15 15.82 4.53
N ALA A 102 6.09 15.18 5.03
CA ALA A 102 5.64 15.40 6.41
C ALA A 102 6.79 15.16 7.40
N ALA A 103 6.93 16.03 8.38
CA ALA A 103 7.97 15.91 9.40
C ALA A 103 7.65 14.82 10.41
N ARG A 104 6.38 14.65 10.73
CA ARG A 104 5.90 13.64 11.69
C ARG A 104 4.45 13.30 11.44
N VAL A 105 4.12 12.02 11.62
CA VAL A 105 2.74 11.53 11.57
C VAL A 105 2.48 10.69 12.81
N TYR A 106 1.42 11.01 13.52
CA TYR A 106 0.91 10.22 14.64
C TYR A 106 -0.20 9.31 14.13
N CYS A 107 0.05 8.02 14.11
CA CYS A 107 -0.94 7.02 13.70
C CYS A 107 -1.70 6.52 14.92
N ILE A 108 -3.01 6.72 14.93
CA ILE A 108 -3.89 6.35 16.04
C ILE A 108 -4.91 5.36 15.50
N ASP A 109 -5.00 4.17 16.10
CA ASP A 109 -5.94 3.14 15.66
C ASP A 109 -6.49 2.38 16.86
N ALA A 110 -7.77 1.98 16.76
CA ALA A 110 -8.40 1.13 17.76
C ALA A 110 -7.92 -0.31 17.68
N GLY A 111 -7.47 -0.75 16.49
CA GLY A 111 -6.93 -2.08 16.25
C GLY A 111 -5.48 -2.23 16.66
N HIS A 112 -4.92 -3.40 16.43
CA HIS A 112 -3.53 -3.73 16.73
C HIS A 112 -2.87 -4.39 15.52
N GLY A 113 -1.57 -4.11 15.33
CA GLY A 113 -0.73 -4.81 14.37
C GLY A 113 -1.09 -4.58 12.90
N GLN A 114 -1.91 -3.58 12.59
CA GLN A 114 -2.37 -3.33 11.23
C GLN A 114 -1.43 -2.44 10.43
N LEU A 115 -0.69 -1.56 11.09
CA LEU A 115 0.21 -0.64 10.41
C LEU A 115 1.33 -1.39 9.71
N HIS A 116 1.56 -1.07 8.44
CA HIS A 116 2.60 -1.73 7.65
C HIS A 116 3.97 -1.60 8.33
N PRO A 117 4.77 -2.69 8.40
CA PRO A 117 6.07 -2.68 9.10
C PRO A 117 7.02 -1.58 8.63
N ARG A 118 7.03 -1.24 7.35
CA ARG A 118 7.87 -0.18 6.81
C ARG A 118 7.54 1.18 7.44
N LEU A 119 6.26 1.47 7.65
CA LEU A 119 5.82 2.71 8.29
C LEU A 119 6.09 2.69 9.79
N ARG A 120 5.87 1.54 10.43
CA ARG A 120 6.15 1.37 11.86
C ARG A 120 7.62 1.61 12.18
N ALA A 121 8.52 1.27 11.26
CA ALA A 121 9.95 1.47 11.40
C ALA A 121 10.43 2.87 11.02
N ASP A 122 9.59 3.69 10.40
CA ASP A 122 9.95 5.05 9.99
C ASP A 122 10.05 5.98 11.20
N GLU A 123 11.18 6.69 11.34
CA GLU A 123 11.44 7.58 12.48
C GLU A 123 10.43 8.72 12.60
N ARG A 124 9.79 9.11 11.50
CA ARG A 124 8.79 10.17 11.45
C ARG A 124 7.43 9.73 11.97
N VAL A 125 7.22 8.41 12.14
CA VAL A 125 5.95 7.83 12.54
C VAL A 125 5.96 7.50 14.03
N ARG A 126 4.88 7.89 14.71
CA ARG A 126 4.57 7.48 16.09
C ARG A 126 3.24 6.76 16.06
N CYS A 127 3.21 5.53 16.57
CA CYS A 127 2.03 4.67 16.48
C CYS A 127 1.42 4.46 17.86
N ALA A 128 0.11 4.72 17.99
CA ALA A 128 -0.69 4.41 19.17
C ALA A 128 -1.82 3.47 18.76
N GLU A 129 -1.71 2.22 19.14
CA GLU A 129 -2.70 1.18 18.83
C GLU A 129 -3.58 0.88 20.04
N GLY A 130 -4.75 0.29 19.79
CA GLY A 130 -5.71 -0.01 20.85
C GLY A 130 -6.31 1.21 21.49
N VAL A 131 -6.25 2.36 20.83
CA VAL A 131 -6.76 3.64 21.33
C VAL A 131 -8.04 4.01 20.61
N ASN A 132 -9.10 4.25 21.38
CA ASN A 132 -10.35 4.77 20.84
C ASN A 132 -10.28 6.30 20.87
N ALA A 133 -10.29 6.93 19.69
CA ALA A 133 -10.25 8.38 19.55
C ALA A 133 -11.59 9.06 19.88
N ARG A 134 -12.65 8.29 20.11
CA ARG A 134 -13.93 8.82 20.62
C ARG A 134 -13.79 9.16 22.10
N LEU A 135 -14.22 10.33 22.45
CA LEU A 135 -14.28 10.78 23.84
C LEU A 135 -15.73 10.83 24.30
#